data_ed31138d6b7eeb2aa3a69301963a2dd5
#
_entry.id   ed31138d6b7eeb2aa3a69301963a2dd5
#
_cell.length_a   1.000
_cell.length_b   1.000
_cell.length_c   1.000
_cell.angle_alpha   90.00
_cell.angle_beta   90.00
_cell.angle_gamma   90.00
#
_symmetry.space_group_name_H-M   'P 1'
#
loop_
_entity.id
_entity.type
_entity.pdbx_description
1 polymer ?
#
loop_
_entity_poly.entity_id
_entity_poly.type
_entity_poly.pdbx_seq_one_letter_code
_entity_poly.pdbx_strand_id
1 'polypeptide(L)'
;VEEIANEIFIPFTVGGGIRTLDDIRSVLTRGADKVSINTAAFKNPVILKEASEIYGSQCIVCAIDAKFNIERKRYEVYLNGGRTETGREVSDWAMEAENFGCGEILLTSMDKDGTKDGYDISLTKLITSNVKIPVIASGGAGSAEHLVEAILRGGADAVLAASIFHFKEESIIEVKKSMRD
;
A
#
# COMPACT_ATOMS: atom_id res chain seq x y z
N VAL A 1 -4.79 15.26 11.13
CA VAL A 1 -5.27 15.24 9.71
C VAL A 1 -5.58 16.66 9.28
N GLU A 2 -6.51 17.34 9.94
CA GLU A 2 -7.00 18.68 9.57
C GLU A 2 -5.89 19.74 9.45
N GLU A 3 -4.96 19.79 10.38
CA GLU A 3 -3.81 20.71 10.32
C GLU A 3 -2.96 20.47 9.06
N ILE A 4 -2.70 19.20 8.73
CA ILE A 4 -1.95 18.85 7.52
C ILE A 4 -2.73 19.21 6.26
N ALA A 5 -4.05 18.93 6.23
CA ALA A 5 -4.90 19.24 5.09
C ALA A 5 -4.93 20.75 4.75
N ASN A 6 -4.77 21.61 5.75
CA ASN A 6 -4.72 23.06 5.56
C ASN A 6 -3.38 23.57 5.01
N GLU A 7 -2.30 22.78 5.12
CA GLU A 7 -0.95 23.18 4.74
C GLU A 7 -0.46 22.56 3.42
N ILE A 8 -1.08 21.47 2.96
CA ILE A 8 -0.65 20.78 1.75
C ILE A 8 -1.70 20.87 0.65
N PHE A 9 -1.22 20.96 -0.61
CA PHE A 9 -2.06 21.04 -1.82
C PHE A 9 -1.82 19.85 -2.76
N ILE A 10 -1.39 18.71 -2.19
CA ILE A 10 -1.23 17.44 -2.89
C ILE A 10 -2.12 16.40 -2.23
N PRO A 11 -2.66 15.43 -2.99
CA PRO A 11 -3.44 14.34 -2.41
C PRO A 11 -2.65 13.58 -1.35
N PHE A 12 -3.31 13.27 -0.23
CA PHE A 12 -2.68 12.46 0.81
C PHE A 12 -3.61 11.39 1.35
N THR A 13 -3.01 10.28 1.73
CA THR A 13 -3.66 9.11 2.30
C THR A 13 -3.38 9.02 3.79
N VAL A 14 -4.39 8.77 4.58
CA VAL A 14 -4.27 8.55 6.02
C VAL A 14 -4.56 7.08 6.33
N GLY A 15 -3.68 6.45 7.10
CA GLY A 15 -3.81 5.06 7.53
C GLY A 15 -3.38 4.87 8.98
N GLY A 16 -3.62 3.66 9.48
CA GLY A 16 -3.30 3.28 10.85
C GLY A 16 -4.45 3.51 11.83
N GLY A 17 -4.86 2.44 12.50
CA GLY A 17 -5.92 2.48 13.52
C GLY A 17 -7.35 2.58 13.01
N ILE A 18 -7.60 2.67 11.71
CA ILE A 18 -8.93 2.73 11.11
C ILE A 18 -9.60 1.35 11.21
N ARG A 19 -10.78 1.29 11.81
CA ARG A 19 -11.49 0.05 12.12
C ARG A 19 -12.97 0.05 11.76
N THR A 20 -13.58 1.23 11.65
CA THR A 20 -15.02 1.41 11.47
C THR A 20 -15.31 2.43 10.34
N LEU A 21 -16.54 2.45 9.84
CA LEU A 21 -16.99 3.47 8.91
C LEU A 21 -16.94 4.88 9.52
N ASP A 22 -17.16 5.01 10.82
CA ASP A 22 -17.05 6.30 11.51
C ASP A 22 -15.60 6.79 11.55
N ASP A 23 -14.62 5.89 11.70
CA ASP A 23 -13.21 6.27 11.59
C ASP A 23 -12.89 6.77 10.18
N ILE A 24 -13.35 6.05 9.14
CA ILE A 24 -13.19 6.44 7.73
C ILE A 24 -13.80 7.82 7.50
N ARG A 25 -15.04 8.00 7.91
CA ARG A 25 -15.75 9.28 7.80
C ARG A 25 -14.97 10.40 8.48
N SER A 26 -14.53 10.17 9.72
CA SER A 26 -13.79 11.16 10.50
C SER A 26 -12.50 11.61 9.81
N VAL A 27 -11.79 10.69 9.16
CA VAL A 27 -10.54 10.99 8.46
C VAL A 27 -10.80 11.77 7.16
N LEU A 28 -11.76 11.32 6.35
CA LEU A 28 -12.11 11.97 5.07
C LEU A 28 -12.71 13.35 5.28
N THR A 29 -13.61 13.53 6.26
CA THR A 29 -14.21 14.84 6.55
C THR A 29 -13.20 15.85 7.12
N ARG A 30 -12.06 15.40 7.64
CA ARG A 30 -10.95 16.26 8.07
C ARG A 30 -9.94 16.56 6.97
N GLY A 31 -10.26 16.25 5.72
CA GLY A 31 -9.51 16.66 4.54
C GLY A 31 -8.53 15.63 3.98
N ALA A 32 -8.51 14.38 4.45
CA ALA A 32 -7.77 13.33 3.76
C ALA A 32 -8.46 12.96 2.43
N ASP A 33 -7.67 12.73 1.38
CA ASP A 33 -8.19 12.29 0.08
C ASP A 33 -8.52 10.80 0.06
N LYS A 34 -7.72 10.01 0.77
CA LYS A 34 -7.87 8.55 0.84
C LYS A 34 -7.63 8.02 2.25
N VAL A 35 -8.18 6.86 2.52
CA VAL A 35 -7.94 6.10 3.75
C VAL A 35 -7.33 4.75 3.42
N SER A 36 -6.34 4.34 4.21
CA SER A 36 -5.66 3.05 4.09
C SER A 36 -6.07 2.13 5.24
N ILE A 37 -6.64 0.98 4.91
CA ILE A 37 -7.21 0.01 5.85
C ILE A 37 -6.49 -1.32 5.70
N ASN A 38 -5.91 -1.85 6.78
CA ASN A 38 -5.18 -3.12 6.80
C ASN A 38 -5.99 -4.19 7.59
N THR A 39 -5.63 -4.40 8.85
CA THR A 39 -6.17 -5.47 9.71
C THR A 39 -7.69 -5.50 9.78
N ALA A 40 -8.34 -4.33 9.80
CA ALA A 40 -9.80 -4.27 9.87
C ALA A 40 -10.45 -4.80 8.59
N ALA A 41 -9.91 -4.46 7.41
CA ALA A 41 -10.38 -4.96 6.13
C ALA A 41 -10.22 -6.49 6.03
N PHE A 42 -9.09 -7.03 6.47
CA PHE A 42 -8.85 -8.47 6.45
C PHE A 42 -9.83 -9.24 7.36
N LYS A 43 -10.13 -8.70 8.55
CA LYS A 43 -11.05 -9.32 9.51
C LYS A 43 -12.52 -9.22 9.12
N ASN A 44 -12.88 -8.12 8.45
CA ASN A 44 -14.22 -7.86 7.95
C ASN A 44 -14.15 -7.13 6.61
N PRO A 45 -14.04 -7.89 5.49
CA PRO A 45 -13.94 -7.29 4.15
C PRO A 45 -15.13 -6.43 3.74
N VAL A 46 -16.28 -6.62 4.37
CA VAL A 46 -17.49 -5.84 4.10
C VAL A 46 -17.27 -4.34 4.31
N ILE A 47 -16.34 -3.95 5.21
CA ILE A 47 -15.99 -2.54 5.42
C ILE A 47 -15.47 -1.87 4.14
N LEU A 48 -14.75 -2.60 3.28
CA LEU A 48 -14.26 -2.07 1.99
C LEU A 48 -15.44 -1.75 1.08
N LYS A 49 -16.42 -2.66 1.02
CA LYS A 49 -17.62 -2.50 0.21
C LYS A 49 -18.45 -1.31 0.68
N GLU A 50 -18.82 -1.30 1.95
CA GLU A 50 -19.64 -0.22 2.53
C GLU A 50 -18.96 1.14 2.37
N ALA A 51 -17.64 1.22 2.63
CA ALA A 51 -16.88 2.45 2.46
C ALA A 51 -16.81 2.89 1.00
N SER A 52 -16.60 1.97 0.06
CA SER A 52 -16.55 2.30 -1.37
C SER A 52 -17.91 2.72 -1.94
N GLU A 53 -19.00 2.16 -1.44
CA GLU A 53 -20.36 2.57 -1.82
C GLU A 53 -20.70 3.99 -1.33
N ILE A 54 -20.18 4.40 -0.17
CA ILE A 54 -20.45 5.71 0.43
C ILE A 54 -19.51 6.80 -0.14
N TYR A 55 -18.20 6.51 -0.23
CA TYR A 55 -17.18 7.52 -0.52
C TYR A 55 -16.56 7.38 -1.91
N GLY A 56 -16.85 6.30 -2.63
CA GLY A 56 -16.21 5.93 -3.88
C GLY A 56 -14.95 5.07 -3.66
N SER A 57 -14.73 4.11 -4.56
CA SER A 57 -13.57 3.20 -4.49
C SER A 57 -12.23 3.94 -4.47
N GLN A 58 -12.13 5.07 -5.18
CA GLN A 58 -10.92 5.90 -5.27
C GLN A 58 -10.43 6.44 -3.91
N CYS A 59 -11.31 6.49 -2.89
CA CYS A 59 -10.95 6.92 -1.54
C CYS A 59 -10.45 5.77 -0.65
N ILE A 60 -10.59 4.51 -1.09
CA ILE A 60 -10.37 3.33 -0.26
C ILE A 60 -9.13 2.57 -0.74
N VAL A 61 -8.10 2.52 0.11
CA VAL A 61 -6.87 1.78 -0.11
C VAL A 61 -6.83 0.57 0.82
N CYS A 62 -6.65 -0.64 0.26
CA CYS A 62 -6.38 -1.82 1.06
C CYS A 62 -4.87 -1.96 1.28
N ALA A 63 -4.40 -1.79 2.52
CA ALA A 63 -3.01 -2.05 2.86
C ALA A 63 -2.80 -3.53 3.16
N ILE A 64 -1.75 -4.10 2.59
CA ILE A 64 -1.40 -5.51 2.71
C ILE A 64 0.07 -5.63 3.11
N ASP A 65 0.34 -6.17 4.28
CA ASP A 65 1.69 -6.57 4.69
C ASP A 65 1.89 -8.03 4.29
N ALA A 66 2.89 -8.31 3.46
CA ALA A 66 3.17 -9.63 2.91
C ALA A 66 4.57 -10.09 3.27
N LYS A 67 4.70 -11.39 3.55
CA LYS A 67 5.98 -12.04 3.83
C LYS A 67 6.07 -13.38 3.11
N PHE A 68 7.26 -13.72 2.61
CA PHE A 68 7.48 -15.01 1.96
C PHE A 68 7.59 -16.14 2.99
N ASN A 69 6.72 -17.12 2.88
CA ASN A 69 6.77 -18.33 3.69
C ASN A 69 7.62 -19.38 2.95
N ILE A 70 8.81 -19.67 3.48
CA ILE A 70 9.80 -20.57 2.86
C ILE A 70 9.29 -22.01 2.80
N GLU A 71 8.58 -22.47 3.84
CA GLU A 71 8.07 -23.84 3.91
C GLU A 71 6.95 -24.07 2.89
N ARG A 72 6.04 -23.10 2.77
CA ARG A 72 4.89 -23.16 1.85
C ARG A 72 5.20 -22.61 0.45
N LYS A 73 6.39 -22.01 0.27
CA LYS A 73 6.88 -21.41 -0.98
C LYS A 73 5.89 -20.41 -1.61
N ARG A 74 5.30 -19.56 -0.78
CA ARG A 74 4.34 -18.54 -1.20
C ARG A 74 4.39 -17.32 -0.30
N TYR A 75 3.86 -16.18 -0.78
CA TYR A 75 3.67 -14.99 0.04
C TYR A 75 2.37 -15.10 0.84
N GLU A 76 2.44 -14.76 2.11
CA GLU A 76 1.31 -14.80 3.04
C GLU A 76 1.07 -13.44 3.68
N VAL A 77 -0.22 -13.16 3.94
CA VAL A 77 -0.66 -11.91 4.58
C VAL A 77 -0.33 -11.92 6.07
N TYR A 78 0.20 -10.81 6.55
CA TYR A 78 0.44 -10.54 7.96
C TYR A 78 -0.43 -9.38 8.43
N LEU A 79 -0.80 -9.40 9.72
CA LEU A 79 -1.63 -8.39 10.36
C LEU A 79 -0.91 -7.73 11.52
N ASN A 80 -1.54 -6.65 12.05
CA ASN A 80 -1.07 -5.96 13.26
C ASN A 80 0.38 -5.46 13.14
N GLY A 81 0.74 -4.90 11.97
CA GLY A 81 2.12 -4.44 11.71
C GLY A 81 3.11 -5.59 11.67
N GLY A 82 2.77 -6.68 11.00
CA GLY A 82 3.63 -7.82 10.77
C GLY A 82 3.74 -8.80 11.94
N ARG A 83 2.92 -8.66 13.00
CA ARG A 83 3.01 -9.49 14.22
C ARG A 83 2.18 -10.76 14.18
N THR A 84 1.22 -10.86 13.27
CA THR A 84 0.27 -11.96 13.23
C THR A 84 0.24 -12.57 11.84
N GLU A 85 0.75 -13.79 11.74
CA GLU A 85 0.63 -14.63 10.55
C GLU A 85 -0.81 -15.07 10.36
N THR A 86 -1.32 -15.02 9.12
CA THR A 86 -2.70 -15.45 8.81
C THR A 86 -2.75 -16.80 8.12
N GLY A 87 -1.66 -17.24 7.51
CA GLY A 87 -1.61 -18.40 6.64
C GLY A 87 -2.38 -18.22 5.32
N ARG A 88 -2.90 -17.02 5.04
CA ARG A 88 -3.62 -16.72 3.81
C ARG A 88 -2.67 -16.23 2.73
N GLU A 89 -2.81 -16.74 1.52
CA GLU A 89 -2.02 -16.30 0.37
C GLU A 89 -2.37 -14.85 0.00
N VAL A 90 -1.35 -14.07 -0.32
CA VAL A 90 -1.50 -12.63 -0.58
C VAL A 90 -2.30 -12.33 -1.84
N SER A 91 -2.16 -13.15 -2.90
CA SER A 91 -2.90 -13.00 -4.16
C SER A 91 -4.41 -13.21 -3.96
N ASP A 92 -4.78 -14.22 -3.17
CA ASP A 92 -6.20 -14.48 -2.86
C ASP A 92 -6.84 -13.33 -2.09
N TRP A 93 -6.07 -12.74 -1.15
CA TRP A 93 -6.57 -11.59 -0.40
C TRP A 93 -6.64 -10.32 -1.27
N ALA A 94 -5.65 -10.08 -2.11
CA ALA A 94 -5.64 -8.92 -3.01
C ALA A 94 -6.85 -8.93 -3.96
N MET A 95 -7.13 -10.08 -4.60
CA MET A 95 -8.30 -10.25 -5.46
C MET A 95 -9.61 -10.09 -4.70
N GLU A 96 -9.70 -10.61 -3.48
CA GLU A 96 -10.90 -10.44 -2.65
C GLU A 96 -11.11 -8.98 -2.26
N ALA A 97 -10.05 -8.26 -1.86
CA ALA A 97 -10.14 -6.84 -1.54
C ALA A 97 -10.60 -5.99 -2.74
N GLU A 98 -10.11 -6.29 -3.95
CA GLU A 98 -10.61 -5.68 -5.19
C GLU A 98 -12.10 -5.97 -5.40
N ASN A 99 -12.54 -7.22 -5.24
CA ASN A 99 -13.94 -7.61 -5.37
C ASN A 99 -14.85 -6.94 -4.33
N PHE A 100 -14.32 -6.61 -3.15
CA PHE A 100 -15.02 -5.83 -2.14
C PHE A 100 -14.97 -4.31 -2.41
N GLY A 101 -14.36 -3.87 -3.51
CA GLY A 101 -14.48 -2.50 -4.01
C GLY A 101 -13.40 -1.53 -3.50
N CYS A 102 -12.28 -1.98 -2.94
CA CYS A 102 -11.16 -1.07 -2.74
C CYS A 102 -10.62 -0.58 -4.10
N GLY A 103 -10.18 0.67 -4.15
CA GLY A 103 -9.72 1.30 -5.39
C GLY A 103 -8.23 1.21 -5.61
N GLU A 104 -7.45 0.88 -4.57
CA GLU A 104 -5.98 0.72 -4.65
C GLU A 104 -5.50 -0.30 -3.62
N ILE A 105 -4.35 -0.93 -3.91
CA ILE A 105 -3.63 -1.78 -2.98
C ILE A 105 -2.30 -1.11 -2.61
N LEU A 106 -2.05 -0.91 -1.31
CA LEU A 106 -0.73 -0.57 -0.77
C LEU A 106 -0.06 -1.87 -0.30
N LEU A 107 0.91 -2.35 -1.09
CA LEU A 107 1.57 -3.63 -0.88
C LEU A 107 2.94 -3.44 -0.24
N THR A 108 3.11 -3.87 1.00
CA THR A 108 4.40 -3.81 1.71
C THR A 108 5.03 -5.19 1.80
N SER A 109 6.24 -5.35 1.24
CA SER A 109 7.06 -6.52 1.49
C SER A 109 7.76 -6.38 2.84
N MET A 110 7.40 -7.24 3.79
CA MET A 110 8.05 -7.29 5.10
C MET A 110 9.50 -7.81 5.01
N ASP A 111 9.80 -8.62 3.99
CA ASP A 111 11.15 -9.14 3.76
C ASP A 111 12.11 -8.06 3.26
N LYS A 112 11.57 -7.01 2.63
CA LYS A 112 12.34 -5.90 2.06
C LYS A 112 12.25 -4.60 2.87
N ASP A 113 11.24 -4.45 3.71
CA ASP A 113 11.05 -3.23 4.49
C ASP A 113 12.25 -2.93 5.38
N GLY A 114 12.78 -1.72 5.27
CA GLY A 114 13.97 -1.26 5.99
C GLY A 114 15.32 -1.75 5.45
N THR A 115 15.39 -2.65 4.48
CA THR A 115 16.66 -3.21 3.96
C THR A 115 17.41 -2.26 3.03
N LYS A 116 16.71 -1.40 2.29
CA LYS A 116 17.24 -0.55 1.21
C LYS A 116 17.84 -1.34 0.01
N ASP A 117 17.54 -2.63 -0.12
CA ASP A 117 18.08 -3.53 -1.16
C ASP A 117 17.16 -3.66 -2.38
N GLY A 118 16.23 -2.72 -2.57
CA GLY A 118 15.23 -2.75 -3.62
C GLY A 118 13.91 -3.36 -3.19
N TYR A 119 12.87 -3.03 -3.96
CA TYR A 119 11.52 -3.58 -3.73
C TYR A 119 11.48 -5.08 -4.04
N ASP A 120 10.49 -5.76 -3.47
CA ASP A 120 10.21 -7.16 -3.80
C ASP A 120 9.49 -7.23 -5.16
N ILE A 121 10.27 -7.36 -6.22
CA ILE A 121 9.77 -7.38 -7.60
C ILE A 121 8.89 -8.59 -7.86
N SER A 122 9.22 -9.74 -7.25
CA SER A 122 8.45 -10.98 -7.40
C SER A 122 7.07 -10.86 -6.77
N LEU A 123 7.01 -10.34 -5.54
CA LEU A 123 5.75 -10.05 -4.85
C LEU A 123 4.92 -9.01 -5.60
N THR A 124 5.55 -7.90 -5.99
CA THR A 124 4.87 -6.82 -6.71
C THR A 124 4.26 -7.34 -8.00
N LYS A 125 5.04 -8.05 -8.83
CA LYS A 125 4.56 -8.63 -10.09
C LYS A 125 3.47 -9.67 -9.88
N LEU A 126 3.55 -10.47 -8.81
CA LEU A 126 2.49 -11.42 -8.48
C LEU A 126 1.16 -10.68 -8.31
N ILE A 127 1.14 -9.59 -7.54
CA ILE A 127 -0.12 -8.88 -7.27
C ILE A 127 -0.59 -8.09 -8.48
N THR A 128 0.28 -7.33 -9.16
CA THR A 128 -0.08 -6.55 -10.34
C THR A 128 -0.61 -7.41 -11.50
N SER A 129 -0.24 -8.68 -11.54
CA SER A 129 -0.76 -9.62 -12.54
C SER A 129 -2.12 -10.23 -12.19
N ASN A 130 -2.56 -10.11 -10.94
CA ASN A 130 -3.80 -10.74 -10.46
C ASN A 130 -4.93 -9.75 -10.16
N VAL A 131 -4.64 -8.44 -10.07
CA VAL A 131 -5.64 -7.40 -9.86
C VAL A 131 -5.64 -6.39 -11.00
N LYS A 132 -6.73 -5.63 -11.14
CA LYS A 132 -6.90 -4.58 -12.17
C LYS A 132 -6.83 -3.17 -11.60
N ILE A 133 -6.86 -3.05 -10.28
CA ILE A 133 -6.74 -1.78 -9.56
C ILE A 133 -5.26 -1.43 -9.34
N PRO A 134 -4.92 -0.14 -9.21
CA PRO A 134 -3.57 0.30 -8.96
C PRO A 134 -2.91 -0.36 -7.74
N VAL A 135 -1.65 -0.73 -7.91
CA VAL A 135 -0.79 -1.30 -6.86
C VAL A 135 0.36 -0.36 -6.55
N ILE A 136 0.46 0.04 -5.28
CA ILE A 136 1.52 0.87 -4.74
C ILE A 136 2.53 -0.06 -4.06
N ALA A 137 3.74 -0.20 -4.61
CA ALA A 137 4.79 -1.01 -4.00
C ALA A 137 5.45 -0.26 -2.82
N SER A 138 5.67 -0.97 -1.71
CA SER A 138 6.26 -0.45 -0.48
C SER A 138 7.24 -1.44 0.14
N GLY A 139 8.28 -0.91 0.79
CA GLY A 139 9.34 -1.68 1.45
C GLY A 139 10.54 -1.98 0.54
N GLY A 140 11.74 -1.54 0.97
CA GLY A 140 13.01 -1.83 0.31
C GLY A 140 13.64 -0.71 -0.51
N ALA A 141 13.00 0.45 -0.64
CA ALA A 141 13.55 1.58 -1.37
C ALA A 141 14.90 2.04 -0.81
N GLY A 142 15.94 2.02 -1.63
CA GLY A 142 17.29 2.45 -1.28
C GLY A 142 17.90 3.43 -2.28
N SER A 143 17.40 3.49 -3.51
CA SER A 143 17.86 4.41 -4.55
C SER A 143 16.76 4.71 -5.57
N ALA A 144 16.97 5.70 -6.44
CA ALA A 144 16.04 6.02 -7.52
C ALA A 144 15.83 4.85 -8.50
N GLU A 145 16.89 4.07 -8.78
CA GLU A 145 16.83 2.90 -9.66
C GLU A 145 15.86 1.84 -9.12
N HIS A 146 15.82 1.65 -7.79
CA HIS A 146 14.87 0.72 -7.17
C HIS A 146 13.42 1.10 -7.44
N LEU A 147 13.11 2.43 -7.44
CA LEU A 147 11.77 2.92 -7.74
C LEU A 147 11.39 2.64 -9.20
N VAL A 148 12.31 2.91 -10.12
CA VAL A 148 12.15 2.61 -11.56
C VAL A 148 11.95 1.11 -11.78
N GLU A 149 12.75 0.26 -11.13
CA GLU A 149 12.65 -1.20 -11.24
C GLU A 149 11.28 -1.73 -10.76
N ALA A 150 10.75 -1.21 -9.66
CA ALA A 150 9.44 -1.60 -9.15
C ALA A 150 8.32 -1.31 -10.16
N ILE A 151 8.40 -0.21 -10.89
CA ILE A 151 7.44 0.14 -11.95
C ILE A 151 7.65 -0.73 -13.18
N LEU A 152 8.86 -0.74 -13.74
CA LEU A 152 9.12 -1.38 -15.04
C LEU A 152 9.08 -2.92 -14.97
N ARG A 153 9.61 -3.51 -13.90
CA ARG A 153 9.69 -4.97 -13.74
C ARG A 153 8.62 -5.54 -12.85
N GLY A 154 8.24 -4.81 -11.79
CA GLY A 154 7.18 -5.20 -10.87
C GLY A 154 5.79 -4.88 -11.41
N GLY A 155 5.66 -3.95 -12.35
CA GLY A 155 4.38 -3.48 -12.87
C GLY A 155 3.60 -2.62 -11.89
N ALA A 156 4.27 -2.07 -10.87
CA ALA A 156 3.62 -1.17 -9.91
C ALA A 156 3.16 0.13 -10.58
N ASP A 157 1.99 0.62 -10.22
CA ASP A 157 1.45 1.90 -10.71
C ASP A 157 2.03 3.09 -9.93
N ALA A 158 2.44 2.85 -8.69
CA ALA A 158 3.12 3.82 -7.84
C ALA A 158 4.09 3.12 -6.87
N VAL A 159 5.00 3.91 -6.30
CA VAL A 159 5.98 3.45 -5.32
C VAL A 159 5.98 4.34 -4.10
N LEU A 160 6.09 3.74 -2.92
CA LEU A 160 6.21 4.43 -1.64
C LEU A 160 7.62 4.24 -1.10
N ALA A 161 8.30 5.35 -0.79
CA ALA A 161 9.59 5.36 -0.12
C ALA A 161 9.55 6.32 1.07
N ALA A 162 10.19 5.95 2.16
CA ALA A 162 10.22 6.75 3.39
C ALA A 162 11.64 7.15 3.79
N SER A 163 12.50 6.18 4.11
CA SER A 163 13.81 6.40 4.71
C SER A 163 14.74 7.27 3.86
N ILE A 164 14.81 7.01 2.56
CA ILE A 164 15.69 7.76 1.64
C ILE A 164 15.37 9.25 1.61
N PHE A 165 14.09 9.62 1.75
CA PHE A 165 13.66 11.03 1.81
C PHE A 165 13.78 11.59 3.23
N HIS A 166 13.40 10.79 4.24
CA HIS A 166 13.46 11.22 5.64
C HIS A 166 14.89 11.53 6.10
N PHE A 167 15.85 10.71 5.70
CA PHE A 167 17.26 10.92 6.01
C PHE A 167 18.00 11.79 4.98
N LYS A 168 17.28 12.34 3.97
CA LYS A 168 17.82 13.21 2.92
C LYS A 168 18.94 12.55 2.10
N GLU A 169 18.88 11.24 1.94
CA GLU A 169 19.81 10.48 1.09
C GLU A 169 19.54 10.76 -0.38
N GLU A 170 18.28 10.96 -0.73
CA GLU A 170 17.80 11.31 -2.07
C GLU A 170 16.85 12.52 -2.00
N SER A 171 16.83 13.33 -3.05
CA SER A 171 15.81 14.37 -3.17
C SER A 171 14.63 13.90 -4.03
N ILE A 172 13.41 14.26 -3.64
CA ILE A 172 12.20 13.90 -4.39
C ILE A 172 12.29 14.40 -5.85
N ILE A 173 12.91 15.56 -6.08
CA ILE A 173 13.05 16.16 -7.41
C ILE A 173 13.99 15.33 -8.29
N GLU A 174 15.11 14.87 -7.76
CA GLU A 174 16.08 14.04 -8.49
C GLU A 174 15.51 12.68 -8.82
N VAL A 175 14.88 12.03 -7.82
CA VAL A 175 14.18 10.76 -8.05
C VAL A 175 13.12 10.89 -9.14
N LYS A 176 12.28 11.95 -9.10
CA LYS A 176 11.28 12.19 -10.15
C LYS A 176 11.88 12.45 -11.54
N LYS A 177 13.08 13.03 -11.63
CA LYS A 177 13.80 13.16 -12.91
C LYS A 177 14.23 11.79 -13.43
N SER A 178 14.87 10.97 -12.59
CA SER A 178 15.31 9.62 -12.96
C SER A 178 14.16 8.68 -13.38
N MET A 179 12.94 8.94 -12.89
CA MET A 179 11.75 8.18 -13.28
C MET A 179 11.12 8.64 -14.61
N ARG A 180 11.57 9.76 -15.20
CA ARG A 180 11.05 10.28 -16.48
C ARG A 180 11.87 9.87 -17.69
N ASP A 181 13.14 9.57 -17.47
CA ASP A 181 14.10 9.12 -18.49
C ASP A 181 14.00 7.61 -18.68
#